data_054e8454abacf12ee5e9f0ca52901a1d
#
_entry.id   054e8454abacf12ee5e9f0ca52901a1d
#
_cell.length_a   1.000
_cell.length_b   1.000
_cell.length_c   1.000
_cell.angle_alpha   90.00
_cell.angle_beta   90.00
_cell.angle_gamma   90.00
#
_symmetry.space_group_name_H-M   'P 1'
#
loop_
_entity.id
_entity.type
_entity.pdbx_description
1 polymer ?
#
loop_
_entity_poly.entity_id
_entity_poly.type
_entity_poly.pdbx_seq_one_letter_code
_entity_poly.pdbx_strand_id
1 'polypeptide(L)' 'GTVVSLSDGRHGVVVKNNTNVLRPVVRIYGEGAGEEIDLGNDFRFLSLMITGIYSGNYNI' A
#
# COMPACT_ATOMS: atom_id res chain seq x y z
N GLY A 1 1.19 4.83 -9.96
CA GLY A 1 1.71 4.62 -8.67
C GLY A 1 2.49 3.34 -8.51
N THR A 2 3.15 3.26 -7.41
CA THR A 2 3.97 2.11 -7.08
C THR A 2 3.09 1.01 -6.49
N VAL A 3 3.26 -0.21 -6.98
CA VAL A 3 2.53 -1.36 -6.46
C VAL A 3 3.31 -1.94 -5.30
N VAL A 4 2.60 -2.30 -4.24
CA VAL A 4 3.22 -2.88 -3.04
C VAL A 4 2.46 -4.11 -2.61
N SER A 5 3.16 -5.03 -1.96
CA SER A 5 2.53 -6.13 -1.24
C SER A 5 2.56 -5.83 0.25
N LEU A 6 1.55 -6.30 0.95
CA LEU A 6 1.38 -6.05 2.38
C LEU A 6 1.56 -7.34 3.15
N SER A 7 1.86 -7.21 4.43
CA SER A 7 2.17 -8.34 5.30
C SER A 7 1.01 -9.30 5.49
N ASP A 8 -0.21 -8.87 5.20
CA ASP A 8 -1.39 -9.74 5.27
C ASP A 8 -1.70 -10.45 3.95
N GLY A 9 -0.84 -10.30 2.96
CA GLY A 9 -0.99 -10.97 1.67
C GLY A 9 -1.71 -10.15 0.61
N ARG A 10 -2.26 -9.00 0.96
CA ARG A 10 -2.92 -8.16 -0.01
C ARG A 10 -1.91 -7.35 -0.80
N HIS A 11 -2.37 -6.82 -1.92
CA HIS A 11 -1.59 -5.94 -2.77
C HIS A 11 -2.34 -4.63 -2.95
N GLY A 12 -1.60 -3.58 -3.22
CA GLY A 12 -2.21 -2.30 -3.48
C GLY A 12 -1.28 -1.38 -4.23
N VAL A 13 -1.77 -0.17 -4.45
CA VAL A 13 -1.00 0.87 -5.13
C VAL A 13 -0.90 2.08 -4.22
N VAL A 14 0.30 2.66 -4.14
CA VAL A 14 0.52 3.86 -3.35
C VAL A 14 -0.19 5.02 -4.04
N VAL A 15 -1.09 5.68 -3.33
CA VAL A 15 -1.85 6.81 -3.87
C VAL A 15 -1.42 8.13 -3.24
N LYS A 16 -0.74 8.08 -2.10
CA LYS A 16 -0.27 9.29 -1.43
C LYS A 16 0.87 8.92 -0.50
N ASN A 17 1.90 9.74 -0.47
CA ASN A 17 3.00 9.56 0.46
C ASN A 17 2.70 10.26 1.78
N ASN A 18 3.24 9.70 2.84
CA ASN A 18 3.22 10.32 4.16
C ASN A 18 4.63 10.77 4.52
N THR A 19 4.76 11.40 5.67
CA THR A 19 6.07 11.82 6.17
C THR A 19 7.03 10.64 6.23
N ASN A 20 6.56 9.50 6.71
CA ASN A 20 7.35 8.29 6.66
C ASN A 20 7.07 7.60 5.32
N VAL A 21 8.07 7.58 4.44
CA VAL A 21 7.90 7.04 3.09
C VAL A 21 7.60 5.54 3.08
N LEU A 22 7.89 4.84 4.17
CA LEU A 22 7.60 3.41 4.28
C LEU A 22 6.17 3.15 4.75
N ARG A 23 5.42 4.19 5.07
CA ARG A 23 4.07 4.08 5.59
C ARG A 23 3.11 4.97 4.79
N PRO A 24 2.97 4.74 3.49
CA PRO A 24 2.10 5.58 2.65
C PRO A 24 0.63 5.20 2.78
N VAL A 25 -0.20 5.95 2.06
CA VAL A 25 -1.60 5.55 1.84
C VAL A 25 -1.64 4.63 0.64
N VAL A 26 -2.27 3.49 0.80
CA VAL A 26 -2.31 2.43 -0.21
C VAL A 26 -3.76 2.12 -0.55
N ARG A 27 -4.09 2.07 -1.83
CA ARG A 27 -5.39 1.61 -2.30
C ARG A 27 -5.30 0.13 -2.63
N ILE A 28 -6.19 -0.65 -2.07
CA ILE A 28 -6.14 -2.10 -2.14
C ILE A 28 -6.75 -2.60 -3.45
N TYR A 29 -6.12 -3.60 -4.05
CA TYR A 29 -6.65 -4.30 -5.21
C TYR A 29 -7.55 -5.44 -4.79
N GLY A 30 -8.41 -5.86 -5.72
CA GLY A 30 -9.19 -7.07 -5.55
C GLY A 30 -10.54 -6.80 -4.95
N GLU A 31 -11.06 -7.77 -4.21
CA GLU A 31 -12.32 -7.62 -3.52
C GLU A 31 -12.22 -6.47 -2.57
N GLY A 32 -13.24 -5.64 -2.55
CA GLY A 32 -13.16 -4.42 -1.78
C GLY A 32 -12.29 -3.38 -2.44
N ALA A 33 -12.14 -3.48 -3.75
CA ALA A 33 -11.31 -2.52 -4.49
C ALA A 33 -11.76 -1.10 -4.19
N GLY A 34 -10.81 -0.22 -4.02
CA GLY A 34 -11.08 1.15 -3.66
C GLY A 34 -10.89 1.45 -2.19
N GLU A 35 -10.76 0.44 -1.36
CA GLU A 35 -10.42 0.68 0.04
C GLU A 35 -9.04 1.29 0.13
N GLU A 36 -8.92 2.37 0.88
CA GLU A 36 -7.62 3.00 1.11
C GLU A 36 -7.23 2.82 2.56
N ILE A 37 -5.97 2.44 2.76
CA ILE A 37 -5.40 2.24 4.08
C ILE A 37 -4.27 3.24 4.25
N ASP A 38 -4.35 4.06 5.28
CA ASP A 38 -3.31 5.04 5.60
C ASP A 38 -2.36 4.41 6.60
N LEU A 39 -1.28 3.85 6.08
CA LEU A 39 -0.32 3.15 6.94
C LEU A 39 0.40 4.09 7.89
N GLY A 40 0.46 5.38 7.57
CA GLY A 40 1.20 6.34 8.37
C GLY A 40 0.42 6.94 9.52
N ASN A 41 -0.91 7.09 9.34
CA ASN A 41 -1.70 7.84 10.29
C ASN A 41 -2.82 7.04 10.95
N ASP A 42 -3.18 5.89 10.39
CA ASP A 42 -4.28 5.09 10.94
C ASP A 42 -3.69 4.01 11.81
N PHE A 43 -3.76 4.22 13.13
CA PHE A 43 -3.12 3.30 14.05
C PHE A 43 -3.78 1.91 14.09
N ARG A 44 -4.95 1.74 13.47
CA ARG A 44 -5.54 0.40 13.36
C ARG A 44 -4.66 -0.52 12.53
N PHE A 45 -3.78 0.04 11.71
CA PHE A 45 -2.93 -0.73 10.82
C PHE A 45 -1.46 -0.66 11.20
N LEU A 46 -1.16 -0.44 12.48
CA LEU A 46 0.23 -0.34 12.92
C LEU A 46 1.04 -1.59 12.63
N SER A 47 0.41 -2.75 12.67
CA SER A 47 1.12 -4.00 12.43
C SER A 47 1.14 -4.39 10.96
N LEU A 48 0.46 -3.64 10.10
CA LEU A 48 0.45 -3.93 8.68
C LEU A 48 1.66 -3.25 8.04
N MET A 49 2.43 -4.00 7.28
CA MET A 49 3.68 -3.51 6.74
C MET A 49 3.77 -3.82 5.25
N ILE A 50 4.54 -3.01 4.55
CA ILE A 50 4.90 -3.30 3.16
C ILE A 50 5.97 -4.37 3.18
N THR A 51 5.73 -5.46 2.46
CA THR A 51 6.66 -6.57 2.35
C THR A 51 7.35 -6.62 1.00
N GLY A 52 6.86 -5.90 0.02
CA GLY A 52 7.49 -5.84 -1.29
C GLY A 52 7.08 -4.58 -2.02
N ILE A 53 7.97 -4.06 -2.83
CA ILE A 53 7.73 -2.87 -3.63
C ILE A 53 8.04 -3.23 -5.06
N TYR A 54 7.11 -2.95 -5.95
CA TYR A 54 7.26 -3.30 -7.35
C TYR A 54 7.22 -2.02 -8.16
N SER A 55 8.27 -1.78 -8.90
CA SER A 55 8.30 -0.64 -9.77
C SER A 55 7.13 -0.77 -10.74
N GLY A 56 6.36 0.28 -10.86
CA GLY A 56 5.16 0.24 -11.67
C GLY A 56 5.41 0.28 -13.15
N ASN A 57 6.62 0.14 -13.57
CA ASN A 57 6.95 0.32 -14.96
C ASN A 57 7.02 -1.01 -15.68
N TYR A 58 5.94 -1.73 -15.65
CA TYR A 58 5.89 -2.93 -16.44
C TYR A 58 5.48 -2.59 -17.83
N ASN A 59 6.31 -2.90 -18.72
CA ASN A 59 5.97 -2.75 -20.11
C ASN A 59 5.43 -4.04 -20.60
N ILE A 60 4.24 -4.20 -20.33
CA ILE A 60 3.70 -5.44 -20.78
C ILE A 60 3.25 -5.35 -22.18
#